data_18da23c83b67d8f0976cd787603c72df
#
_entry.id   18da23c83b67d8f0976cd787603c72df
#
_cell.length_a   1.000
_cell.length_b   1.000
_cell.length_c   1.000
_cell.angle_alpha   90.00
_cell.angle_beta   90.00
_cell.angle_gamma   90.00
#
_symmetry.space_group_name_H-M   'P 1'
#
loop_
_entity.id
_entity.type
_entity.pdbx_description
1 polymer ?
#
loop_
_entity_poly.entity_id
_entity_poly.type
_entity_poly.pdbx_seq_one_letter_code
_entity_poly.pdbx_strand_id
1 'polypeptide(L)'
;FVIIIRCMIDENVLERLKPYLTEVSYPKGYVLFNSEKLERNIYFIKRGMARAFVEADGRDITIWFGQEGDVIISARGYVYGEKGYETMALLEDSELYRVNGMDLQDLYRNDIVVCNWARRLIEWEFVRTEHHLIANLSEPAADRYMQLLREKPEILRRVQLQHIASFLGISSEHLSRIR
;
A
#
# COMPACT_ATOMS: atom_id res chain seq x y z
N PHE A 1 3.00 8.73 16.79
CA PHE A 1 2.79 10.06 16.17
C PHE A 1 3.61 10.29 14.88
N VAL A 2 4.64 9.49 14.59
CA VAL A 2 5.50 9.64 13.40
C VAL A 2 4.84 9.12 12.09
N ILE A 3 3.78 8.33 12.18
CA ILE A 3 3.06 7.71 11.04
C ILE A 3 2.31 8.75 10.20
N ILE A 4 2.01 9.90 10.76
CA ILE A 4 1.17 10.95 10.20
C ILE A 4 1.79 11.61 8.96
N ILE A 5 3.11 11.56 8.81
CA ILE A 5 3.81 12.37 7.79
C ILE A 5 3.63 11.84 6.36
N ARG A 6 3.55 10.52 6.15
CA ARG A 6 3.40 9.95 4.78
C ARG A 6 1.98 10.04 4.25
N CYS A 7 0.98 9.84 5.12
CA CYS A 7 -0.43 9.99 4.74
C CYS A 7 -0.89 11.46 4.62
N MET A 8 0.02 12.44 4.73
CA MET A 8 -0.31 13.87 4.73
C MET A 8 -1.41 14.24 5.76
N ILE A 9 -1.53 13.48 6.84
CA ILE A 9 -2.51 13.72 7.91
C ILE A 9 -1.94 14.79 8.81
N ASP A 10 -2.60 15.94 8.88
CA ASP A 10 -2.38 16.93 9.91
C ASP A 10 -3.19 16.63 11.19
N GLU A 11 -2.91 17.35 12.27
CA GLU A 11 -3.56 17.10 13.56
C GLU A 11 -5.08 17.30 13.50
N ASN A 12 -5.56 18.25 12.71
CA ASN A 12 -6.98 18.52 12.52
C ASN A 12 -7.70 17.37 11.82
N VAL A 13 -7.09 16.78 10.78
CA VAL A 13 -7.63 15.59 10.11
C VAL A 13 -7.59 14.38 11.04
N LEU A 14 -6.49 14.21 11.78
CA LEU A 14 -6.33 13.08 12.72
C LEU A 14 -7.42 13.08 13.80
N GLU A 15 -7.70 14.21 14.44
CA GLU A 15 -8.72 14.32 15.48
C GLU A 15 -10.12 13.96 14.95
N ARG A 16 -10.41 14.26 13.67
CA ARG A 16 -11.67 13.92 13.01
C ARG A 16 -11.78 12.44 12.64
N LEU A 17 -10.66 11.81 12.26
CA LEU A 17 -10.61 10.38 11.93
C LEU A 17 -10.56 9.48 13.17
N LYS A 18 -9.98 9.94 14.25
CA LYS A 18 -9.70 9.19 15.48
C LYS A 18 -10.90 8.40 16.03
N PRO A 19 -12.14 8.92 16.05
CA PRO A 19 -13.31 8.17 16.53
C PRO A 19 -13.65 6.94 15.66
N TYR A 20 -13.19 6.90 14.43
CA TYR A 20 -13.47 5.83 13.45
C TYR A 20 -12.32 4.82 13.32
N LEU A 21 -11.18 5.09 13.96
CA LEU A 21 -10.00 4.24 13.90
C LEU A 21 -10.06 3.15 14.96
N THR A 22 -9.84 1.91 14.54
CA THR A 22 -9.64 0.76 15.44
C THR A 22 -8.21 0.26 15.28
N GLU A 23 -7.46 0.19 16.36
CA GLU A 23 -6.12 -0.41 16.35
C GLU A 23 -6.22 -1.94 16.28
N VAL A 24 -5.50 -2.55 15.35
CA VAL A 24 -5.46 -3.99 15.11
C VAL A 24 -4.04 -4.46 14.90
N SER A 25 -3.72 -5.68 15.34
CA SER A 25 -2.40 -6.28 15.18
C SER A 25 -2.52 -7.64 14.52
N TYR A 26 -1.60 -7.94 13.62
CA TYR A 26 -1.56 -9.20 12.88
C TYR A 26 -0.13 -9.72 12.80
N PRO A 27 0.06 -11.05 12.82
CA PRO A 27 1.38 -11.65 12.67
C PRO A 27 1.89 -11.57 11.24
N LYS A 28 3.21 -11.74 11.09
CA LYS A 28 3.86 -11.95 9.79
C LYS A 28 3.17 -13.05 8.98
N GLY A 29 2.98 -12.80 7.70
CA GLY A 29 2.33 -13.73 6.75
C GLY A 29 0.81 -13.69 6.77
N TYR A 30 0.20 -12.87 7.63
CA TYR A 30 -1.25 -12.70 7.63
C TYR A 30 -1.73 -12.08 6.33
N VAL A 31 -2.75 -12.68 5.71
CA VAL A 31 -3.42 -12.15 4.52
C VAL A 31 -4.60 -11.30 4.97
N LEU A 32 -4.51 -9.99 4.79
CA LEU A 32 -5.58 -9.04 5.13
C LEU A 32 -6.81 -9.28 4.24
N PHE A 33 -6.58 -9.44 2.95
CA PHE A 33 -7.59 -9.77 1.96
C PHE A 33 -6.94 -10.39 0.71
N ASN A 34 -7.76 -11.01 -0.11
CA ASN A 34 -7.38 -11.62 -1.37
C ASN A 34 -8.51 -11.43 -2.41
N SER A 35 -8.29 -11.92 -3.63
CA SER A 35 -9.25 -11.83 -4.74
C SER A 35 -10.58 -12.61 -4.51
N GLU A 36 -10.67 -13.42 -3.47
CA GLU A 36 -11.87 -14.20 -3.15
C GLU A 36 -12.80 -13.49 -2.16
N LYS A 37 -12.29 -12.48 -1.43
CA LYS A 37 -13.01 -11.77 -0.38
C LYS A 37 -13.27 -10.31 -0.76
N LEU A 38 -14.47 -9.85 -0.51
CA LEU A 38 -14.78 -8.42 -0.58
C LEU A 38 -14.19 -7.73 0.66
N GLU A 39 -13.26 -6.79 0.45
CA GLU A 39 -12.72 -5.93 1.49
C GLU A 39 -13.14 -4.48 1.24
N ARG A 40 -13.73 -3.86 2.24
CA ARG A 40 -14.15 -2.45 2.22
C ARG A 40 -13.43 -1.61 3.25
N ASN A 41 -12.75 -2.25 4.22
CA ASN A 41 -11.98 -1.51 5.20
C ASN A 41 -10.73 -0.92 4.55
N ILE A 42 -10.29 0.18 5.14
CA ILE A 42 -9.04 0.85 4.82
C ILE A 42 -8.13 0.71 6.04
N TYR A 43 -6.85 0.50 5.80
CA TYR A 43 -5.88 0.34 6.86
C TYR A 43 -4.74 1.33 6.70
N PHE A 44 -4.31 1.94 7.79
CA PHE A 44 -3.11 2.77 7.85
C PHE A 44 -2.03 1.97 8.58
N ILE A 45 -0.86 1.85 7.99
CA ILE A 45 0.24 1.09 8.59
C ILE A 45 0.86 1.94 9.70
N LYS A 46 0.67 1.52 10.96
CA LYS A 46 1.28 2.12 12.14
C LYS A 46 2.71 1.61 12.31
N ARG A 47 2.90 0.30 12.18
CA ARG A 47 4.17 -0.41 12.21
C ARG A 47 4.04 -1.66 11.36
N GLY A 48 5.04 -1.94 10.54
CA GLY A 48 5.07 -3.14 9.73
C GLY A 48 5.26 -2.87 8.25
N MET A 49 5.21 -3.95 7.48
CA MET A 49 5.37 -3.93 6.04
C MET A 49 4.34 -4.82 5.36
N ALA A 50 3.75 -4.33 4.28
CA ALA A 50 2.75 -5.04 3.50
C ALA A 50 3.19 -5.18 2.04
N ARG A 51 2.68 -6.21 1.37
CA ARG A 51 2.88 -6.49 -0.05
C ARG A 51 1.52 -6.73 -0.70
N ALA A 52 1.25 -6.03 -1.79
CA ALA A 52 0.18 -6.39 -2.72
C ALA A 52 0.75 -7.15 -3.91
N PHE A 53 0.10 -8.24 -4.29
CA PHE A 53 0.48 -9.02 -5.45
C PHE A 53 -0.75 -9.61 -6.13
N VAL A 54 -0.59 -9.91 -7.41
CA VAL A 54 -1.56 -10.67 -8.21
C VAL A 54 -0.93 -11.99 -8.63
N GLU A 55 -1.74 -13.03 -8.75
CA GLU A 55 -1.31 -14.30 -9.31
C GLU A 55 -1.53 -14.27 -10.83
N ALA A 56 -0.47 -14.56 -11.58
CA ALA A 56 -0.53 -14.73 -13.03
C ALA A 56 0.43 -15.84 -13.45
N ASP A 57 -0.06 -16.80 -14.24
CA ASP A 57 0.70 -17.95 -14.74
C ASP A 57 1.42 -18.75 -13.62
N GLY A 58 0.74 -18.92 -12.47
CA GLY A 58 1.28 -19.63 -11.30
C GLY A 58 2.41 -18.89 -10.57
N ARG A 59 2.53 -17.58 -10.76
CA ARG A 59 3.52 -16.72 -10.10
C ARG A 59 2.87 -15.53 -9.45
N ASP A 60 3.42 -15.15 -8.31
CA ASP A 60 3.07 -13.91 -7.64
C ASP A 60 3.77 -12.73 -8.31
N ILE A 61 3.02 -11.84 -8.92
CA ILE A 61 3.52 -10.56 -9.43
C ILE A 61 3.26 -9.48 -8.39
N THR A 62 4.32 -8.97 -7.77
CA THR A 62 4.24 -7.87 -6.81
C THR A 62 3.91 -6.57 -7.52
N ILE A 63 2.84 -5.92 -7.08
CA ILE A 63 2.38 -4.65 -7.65
C ILE A 63 2.61 -3.45 -6.72
N TRP A 64 2.80 -3.71 -5.42
CA TRP A 64 2.97 -2.64 -4.44
C TRP A 64 3.62 -3.14 -3.15
N PHE A 65 4.36 -2.23 -2.49
CA PHE A 65 4.83 -2.37 -1.12
C PHE A 65 4.39 -1.18 -0.29
N GLY A 66 3.90 -1.46 0.92
CA GLY A 66 3.57 -0.48 1.94
C GLY A 66 4.43 -0.64 3.18
N GLN A 67 4.74 0.48 3.80
CA GLN A 67 5.47 0.58 5.06
C GLN A 67 4.77 1.59 5.97
N GLU A 68 5.34 1.88 7.13
CA GLU A 68 4.78 2.84 8.08
C GLU A 68 4.34 4.14 7.39
N GLY A 69 3.10 4.55 7.62
CA GLY A 69 2.48 5.75 7.03
C GLY A 69 1.87 5.55 5.64
N ASP A 70 1.96 4.36 5.04
CA ASP A 70 1.24 4.05 3.81
C ASP A 70 -0.19 3.55 4.13
N VAL A 71 -1.08 3.65 3.14
CA VAL A 71 -2.49 3.24 3.23
C VAL A 71 -2.72 1.96 2.43
N ILE A 72 -3.40 1.00 3.04
CA ILE A 72 -3.83 -0.25 2.40
C ILE A 72 -5.32 -0.15 2.08
N ILE A 73 -5.66 -0.38 0.83
CA ILE A 73 -7.03 -0.37 0.32
C ILE A 73 -7.19 -1.40 -0.80
N SER A 74 -8.31 -2.13 -0.81
CA SER A 74 -8.77 -2.81 -2.02
C SER A 74 -9.59 -1.82 -2.84
N ALA A 75 -9.02 -1.29 -3.92
CA ALA A 75 -9.64 -0.22 -4.69
C ALA A 75 -11.02 -0.63 -5.24
N ARG A 76 -11.16 -1.84 -5.81
CA ARG A 76 -12.43 -2.34 -6.30
C ARG A 76 -13.44 -2.57 -5.17
N GLY A 77 -12.96 -3.11 -4.05
CA GLY A 77 -13.80 -3.35 -2.87
C GLY A 77 -14.38 -2.06 -2.31
N TYR A 78 -13.55 -1.04 -2.24
CA TYR A 78 -13.96 0.27 -1.72
C TYR A 78 -14.85 1.07 -2.70
N VAL A 79 -14.46 1.14 -3.98
CA VAL A 79 -15.13 2.00 -4.98
C VAL A 79 -16.41 1.35 -5.53
N TYR A 80 -16.33 0.07 -5.89
CA TYR A 80 -17.41 -0.64 -6.58
C TYR A 80 -18.18 -1.63 -5.69
N GLY A 81 -17.66 -1.94 -4.49
CA GLY A 81 -18.24 -3.01 -3.66
C GLY A 81 -18.05 -4.40 -4.29
N GLU A 82 -16.98 -4.59 -5.07
CA GLU A 82 -16.65 -5.83 -5.75
C GLU A 82 -15.37 -6.43 -5.21
N LYS A 83 -15.17 -7.74 -5.42
CA LYS A 83 -13.91 -8.39 -5.08
C LYS A 83 -12.75 -7.78 -5.86
N GLY A 84 -11.61 -7.58 -5.19
CA GLY A 84 -10.35 -7.14 -5.81
C GLY A 84 -9.72 -8.23 -6.69
N TYR A 85 -8.62 -7.92 -7.29
CA TYR A 85 -7.78 -8.85 -8.05
C TYR A 85 -6.46 -9.16 -7.33
N GLU A 86 -6.18 -8.40 -6.29
CA GLU A 86 -4.93 -8.48 -5.52
C GLU A 86 -5.09 -9.30 -4.24
N THR A 87 -3.99 -9.86 -3.80
CA THR A 87 -3.79 -10.37 -2.44
C THR A 87 -2.91 -9.39 -1.67
N MET A 88 -3.34 -9.01 -0.46
CA MET A 88 -2.60 -8.14 0.46
C MET A 88 -2.10 -8.96 1.63
N ALA A 89 -0.78 -9.13 1.72
CA ALA A 89 -0.14 -9.90 2.79
C ALA A 89 0.83 -9.03 3.61
N LEU A 90 0.90 -9.30 4.91
CA LEU A 90 1.85 -8.65 5.81
C LEU A 90 3.18 -9.40 5.80
N LEU A 91 4.27 -8.67 5.57
CA LEU A 91 5.62 -9.26 5.46
C LEU A 91 6.34 -9.39 6.81
N GLU A 92 5.77 -8.79 7.86
CA GLU A 92 6.26 -8.86 9.26
C GLU A 92 5.11 -8.63 10.23
N ASP A 93 5.34 -8.82 11.53
CA ASP A 93 4.36 -8.51 12.58
C ASP A 93 3.99 -7.03 12.49
N SER A 94 2.70 -6.74 12.34
CA SER A 94 2.22 -5.41 11.96
C SER A 94 1.13 -4.91 12.87
N GLU A 95 1.18 -3.61 13.16
CA GLU A 95 0.14 -2.84 13.84
C GLU A 95 -0.49 -1.88 12.82
N LEU A 96 -1.81 -1.91 12.71
CA LEU A 96 -2.55 -1.11 11.73
C LEU A 96 -3.67 -0.34 12.44
N TYR A 97 -4.03 0.81 11.91
CA TYR A 97 -5.32 1.43 12.18
C TYR A 97 -6.30 1.04 11.07
N ARG A 98 -7.40 0.41 11.45
CA ARG A 98 -8.49 0.05 10.53
C ARG A 98 -9.61 1.07 10.63
N VAL A 99 -10.17 1.47 9.50
CA VAL A 99 -11.40 2.25 9.40
C VAL A 99 -12.38 1.54 8.47
N ASN A 100 -13.66 1.55 8.84
CA ASN A 100 -14.70 1.02 7.96
C ASN A 100 -14.89 1.97 6.77
N GLY A 101 -14.88 1.42 5.54
CA GLY A 101 -14.99 2.24 4.33
C GLY A 101 -16.31 2.97 4.19
N MET A 102 -17.41 2.44 4.72
CA MET A 102 -18.71 3.12 4.69
C MET A 102 -18.72 4.32 5.64
N ASP A 103 -18.19 4.15 6.87
CA ASP A 103 -18.05 5.25 7.82
C ASP A 103 -17.19 6.38 7.24
N LEU A 104 -16.11 6.01 6.55
CA LEU A 104 -15.23 6.98 5.90
C LEU A 104 -15.93 7.70 4.73
N GLN A 105 -16.74 6.99 3.92
CA GLN A 105 -17.54 7.62 2.87
C GLN A 105 -18.58 8.59 3.45
N ASP A 106 -19.21 8.25 4.55
CA ASP A 106 -20.15 9.14 5.23
C ASP A 106 -19.44 10.36 5.82
N LEU A 107 -18.25 10.18 6.37
CA LEU A 107 -17.42 11.28 6.83
C LEU A 107 -17.03 12.23 5.69
N TYR A 108 -16.69 11.70 4.51
CA TYR A 108 -16.38 12.55 3.32
C TYR A 108 -17.58 13.41 2.87
N ARG A 109 -18.81 12.93 3.05
CA ARG A 109 -20.02 13.70 2.70
C ARG A 109 -20.28 14.84 3.67
N ASN A 110 -19.87 14.69 4.92
CA ASN A 110 -20.22 15.60 6.00
C ASN A 110 -19.06 16.46 6.51
N ASP A 111 -17.82 16.15 6.12
CA ASP A 111 -16.62 16.86 6.58
C ASP A 111 -15.69 17.19 5.41
N ILE A 112 -15.72 18.45 4.99
CA ILE A 112 -14.92 18.93 3.86
C ILE A 112 -13.41 18.87 4.13
N VAL A 113 -12.96 18.93 5.39
CA VAL A 113 -11.55 18.86 5.76
C VAL A 113 -11.02 17.46 5.47
N VAL A 114 -11.74 16.42 5.93
CA VAL A 114 -11.38 15.02 5.70
C VAL A 114 -11.51 14.67 4.22
N CYS A 115 -12.56 15.17 3.54
CA CYS A 115 -12.73 14.96 2.11
C CYS A 115 -11.56 15.54 1.30
N ASN A 116 -11.13 16.77 1.57
CA ASN A 116 -10.00 17.39 0.88
C ASN A 116 -8.66 16.71 1.19
N TRP A 117 -8.47 16.23 2.41
CA TRP A 117 -7.30 15.43 2.74
C TRP A 117 -7.28 14.14 1.91
N ALA A 118 -8.38 13.38 1.89
CA ALA A 118 -8.47 12.13 1.14
C ALA A 118 -8.27 12.34 -0.36
N ARG A 119 -8.84 13.41 -0.93
CA ARG A 119 -8.63 13.78 -2.33
C ARG A 119 -7.15 14.00 -2.63
N ARG A 120 -6.43 14.78 -1.80
CA ARG A 120 -4.97 15.02 -1.98
C ARG A 120 -4.16 13.73 -1.85
N LEU A 121 -4.54 12.84 -0.94
CA LEU A 121 -3.88 11.54 -0.78
C LEU A 121 -4.03 10.70 -2.06
N ILE A 122 -5.23 10.63 -2.63
CA ILE A 122 -5.49 9.87 -3.86
C ILE A 122 -4.78 10.51 -5.06
N GLU A 123 -4.78 11.84 -5.19
CA GLU A 123 -4.04 12.55 -6.24
C GLU A 123 -2.54 12.23 -6.20
N TRP A 124 -1.96 12.21 -5.00
CA TRP A 124 -0.56 11.86 -4.82
C TRP A 124 -0.26 10.39 -5.16
N GLU A 125 -1.11 9.46 -4.70
CA GLU A 125 -0.97 8.03 -5.04
C GLU A 125 -1.18 7.78 -6.54
N PHE A 126 -2.06 8.54 -7.19
CA PHE A 126 -2.25 8.47 -8.64
C PHE A 126 -0.97 8.84 -9.39
N VAL A 127 -0.34 9.97 -9.05
CA VAL A 127 0.94 10.40 -9.66
C VAL A 127 2.05 9.36 -9.42
N ARG A 128 2.13 8.79 -8.21
CA ARG A 128 3.09 7.71 -7.93
C ARG A 128 2.87 6.47 -8.77
N THR A 129 1.61 6.08 -8.93
CA THR A 129 1.23 4.92 -9.75
C THR A 129 1.55 5.16 -11.22
N GLU A 130 1.29 6.36 -11.73
CA GLU A 130 1.63 6.77 -13.09
C GLU A 130 3.15 6.72 -13.32
N HIS A 131 3.95 7.29 -12.42
CA HIS A 131 5.42 7.21 -12.49
C HIS A 131 5.92 5.76 -12.49
N HIS A 132 5.38 4.92 -11.61
CA HIS A 132 5.75 3.50 -11.57
C HIS A 132 5.38 2.76 -12.86
N LEU A 133 4.21 3.04 -13.43
CA LEU A 133 3.80 2.48 -14.72
C LEU A 133 4.75 2.90 -15.85
N ILE A 134 5.06 4.20 -15.94
CA ILE A 134 5.98 4.73 -16.95
C ILE A 134 7.37 4.10 -16.81
N ALA A 135 7.90 4.05 -15.58
CA ALA A 135 9.22 3.46 -15.32
C ALA A 135 9.25 1.97 -15.73
N ASN A 136 8.21 1.20 -15.41
CA ASN A 136 8.12 -0.21 -15.81
C ASN A 136 8.09 -0.42 -17.34
N LEU A 137 7.51 0.53 -18.09
CA LEU A 137 7.39 0.44 -19.54
C LEU A 137 8.61 0.99 -20.30
N SER A 138 9.35 1.94 -19.72
CA SER A 138 10.34 2.73 -20.46
C SER A 138 11.77 2.68 -19.88
N GLU A 139 11.95 2.29 -18.63
CA GLU A 139 13.25 2.36 -17.97
C GLU A 139 13.94 1.00 -17.85
N PRO A 140 15.27 0.93 -17.95
CA PRO A 140 16.05 -0.26 -17.61
C PRO A 140 15.83 -0.70 -16.15
N ALA A 141 15.90 -2.01 -15.90
CA ALA A 141 15.69 -2.55 -14.53
C ALA A 141 16.71 -2.00 -13.51
N ALA A 142 17.92 -1.68 -13.92
CA ALA A 142 18.96 -1.08 -13.07
C ALA A 142 18.52 0.31 -12.58
N ASP A 143 17.95 1.14 -13.45
CA ASP A 143 17.50 2.49 -13.11
C ASP A 143 16.28 2.43 -12.14
N ARG A 144 15.33 1.53 -12.40
CA ARG A 144 14.21 1.26 -11.49
C ARG A 144 14.67 0.76 -10.11
N TYR A 145 15.71 -0.08 -10.07
CA TYR A 145 16.32 -0.51 -8.82
C TYR A 145 16.98 0.65 -8.07
N MET A 146 17.72 1.50 -8.76
CA MET A 146 18.34 2.69 -8.17
C MET A 146 17.30 3.70 -7.67
N GLN A 147 16.17 3.83 -8.36
CA GLN A 147 15.04 4.65 -7.90
C GLN A 147 14.43 4.08 -6.62
N LEU A 148 14.16 2.77 -6.56
CA LEU A 148 13.65 2.10 -5.36
C LEU A 148 14.59 2.28 -4.16
N LEU A 149 15.91 2.21 -4.37
CA LEU A 149 16.94 2.48 -3.36
C LEU A 149 16.83 3.89 -2.78
N ARG A 150 16.58 4.89 -3.62
CA ARG A 150 16.47 6.30 -3.20
C ARG A 150 15.16 6.58 -2.48
N GLU A 151 14.05 6.06 -3.00
CA GLU A 151 12.72 6.41 -2.52
C GLU A 151 12.28 5.58 -1.31
N LYS A 152 12.63 4.28 -1.28
CA LYS A 152 12.20 3.33 -0.25
C LYS A 152 13.36 2.41 0.19
N PRO A 153 14.43 2.92 0.78
CA PRO A 153 15.59 2.10 1.19
C PRO A 153 15.22 0.99 2.19
N GLU A 154 14.18 1.18 3.00
CA GLU A 154 13.72 0.19 3.96
C GLU A 154 13.16 -1.08 3.31
N ILE A 155 12.58 -0.98 2.10
CA ILE A 155 12.11 -2.16 1.36
C ILE A 155 13.28 -3.12 1.11
N LEU A 156 14.46 -2.60 0.76
CA LEU A 156 15.64 -3.42 0.45
C LEU A 156 16.21 -4.12 1.69
N ARG A 157 15.93 -3.65 2.88
CA ARG A 157 16.36 -4.24 4.15
C ARG A 157 15.38 -5.26 4.71
N ARG A 158 14.08 -5.05 4.49
CA ARG A 158 12.99 -5.76 5.16
C ARG A 158 12.28 -6.78 4.27
N VAL A 159 12.43 -6.66 2.94
CA VAL A 159 11.71 -7.49 1.96
C VAL A 159 12.64 -8.51 1.32
N GLN A 160 12.14 -9.72 1.12
CA GLN A 160 12.88 -10.79 0.45
C GLN A 160 13.19 -10.41 -1.01
N LEU A 161 14.39 -10.76 -1.46
CA LEU A 161 14.90 -10.40 -2.78
C LEU A 161 13.97 -10.84 -3.93
N GLN A 162 13.34 -12.01 -3.81
CA GLN A 162 12.38 -12.51 -4.81
C GLN A 162 11.18 -11.58 -5.00
N HIS A 163 10.66 -10.97 -3.93
CA HIS A 163 9.54 -10.04 -4.01
C HIS A 163 9.96 -8.71 -4.63
N ILE A 164 11.20 -8.26 -4.34
CA ILE A 164 11.79 -7.07 -4.96
C ILE A 164 12.00 -7.32 -6.46
N ALA A 165 12.54 -8.46 -6.85
CA ALA A 165 12.72 -8.83 -8.25
C ALA A 165 11.37 -8.87 -8.98
N SER A 166 10.35 -9.48 -8.37
CA SER A 166 8.98 -9.51 -8.90
C SER A 166 8.41 -8.10 -9.10
N PHE A 167 8.60 -7.19 -8.14
CA PHE A 167 8.15 -5.79 -8.23
C PHE A 167 8.86 -5.03 -9.35
N LEU A 168 10.13 -5.33 -9.60
CA LEU A 168 10.93 -4.74 -10.68
C LEU A 168 10.70 -5.44 -12.04
N GLY A 169 9.86 -6.48 -12.11
CA GLY A 169 9.58 -7.21 -13.33
C GLY A 169 10.78 -8.00 -13.88
N ILE A 170 11.70 -8.46 -13.02
CA ILE A 170 12.90 -9.22 -13.39
C ILE A 170 13.06 -10.49 -12.55
N SER A 171 13.98 -11.38 -12.95
CA SER A 171 14.32 -12.55 -12.17
C SER A 171 15.23 -12.21 -10.97
N SER A 172 15.24 -13.06 -9.94
CA SER A 172 16.12 -12.90 -8.77
C SER A 172 17.61 -12.93 -9.16
N GLU A 173 17.97 -13.73 -10.18
CA GLU A 173 19.33 -13.80 -10.71
C GLU A 173 19.73 -12.48 -11.40
N HIS A 174 18.80 -11.89 -12.17
CA HIS A 174 19.04 -10.59 -12.80
C HIS A 174 19.20 -9.51 -11.73
N LEU A 175 18.33 -9.47 -10.72
CA LEU A 175 18.44 -8.53 -9.60
C LEU A 175 19.78 -8.67 -8.86
N SER A 176 20.25 -9.91 -8.64
CA SER A 176 21.55 -10.16 -8.01
C SER A 176 22.75 -9.63 -8.82
N ARG A 177 22.61 -9.52 -10.15
CA ARG A 177 23.68 -8.98 -11.02
C ARG A 177 23.71 -7.46 -11.08
N ILE A 178 22.59 -6.77 -10.88
CA ILE A 178 22.49 -5.31 -10.91
C ILE A 178 22.61 -4.65 -9.53
N ARG A 179 22.60 -5.47 -8.46
CA ARG A 179 22.77 -5.04 -7.07
C ARG A 179 24.24 -4.79 -6.71
#